data_6c595ef53eba42996709cfc4e69fdbe8
#
_entry.id   6c595ef53eba42996709cfc4e69fdbe8
#
_cell.length_a   1.000
_cell.length_b   1.000
_cell.length_c   1.000
_cell.angle_alpha   90.00
_cell.angle_beta   90.00
_cell.angle_gamma   90.00
#
_symmetry.space_group_name_H-M   'P 1'
#
loop_
_entity.id
_entity.type
_entity.pdbx_description
1 polymer ?
#
loop_
_entity_poly.entity_id
_entity_poly.type
_entity_poly.pdbx_seq_one_letter_code
_entity_poly.pdbx_strand_id
1 'polypeptide(L)'
;MTASTRPTPPKLPRPQRAPLATSPTLAAVHQRLLERPQLASQLQAQLWQQVTSTPLLEADPTQEGKYLVTFLWRGAAHSVLLFVNRLTDEKNLADSYMRRLPGTDTWYLTYRMDGDWRASYCFLPAPTAAQAPWLQGSQVRL
;
A
#
# COMPACT_ATOMS: atom_id res chain seq x y z
N MET A 1 -33.06 7.29 -33.88
CA MET A 1 -32.85 7.10 -33.39
C MET A 1 -32.48 6.98 -32.79
N THR A 2 -32.34 7.03 -32.57
CA THR A 2 -31.92 7.09 -31.84
C THR A 2 -31.06 6.50 -31.63
N ALA A 3 -30.27 6.72 -31.86
CA ALA A 3 -29.57 6.23 -31.70
C ALA A 3 -29.16 5.63 -31.03
N SER A 4 -28.80 5.40 -31.03
CA SER A 4 -28.53 4.73 -30.48
C SER A 4 -29.03 4.26 -29.77
N THR A 5 -29.26 4.11 -30.11
CA THR A 5 -29.76 3.41 -29.32
C THR A 5 -29.33 2.17 -29.09
N ARG A 6 -28.20 1.95 -29.38
CA ARG A 6 -27.60 0.92 -28.80
C ARG A 6 -27.21 1.33 -27.50
N PRO A 7 -27.73 0.75 -26.50
CA PRO A 7 -27.24 1.06 -25.21
C PRO A 7 -25.80 0.71 -25.27
N THR A 8 -25.00 1.67 -25.14
CA THR A 8 -23.71 1.49 -24.68
C THR A 8 -23.86 0.63 -23.46
N PRO A 9 -23.26 -0.54 -23.42
CA PRO A 9 -23.29 -1.28 -22.19
C PRO A 9 -22.89 -0.33 -21.11
N PRO A 10 -23.65 -0.28 -20.03
CA PRO A 10 -23.33 0.62 -19.01
C PRO A 10 -21.87 0.42 -18.73
N LYS A 11 -21.11 1.46 -18.88
CA LYS A 11 -19.78 1.43 -18.37
C LYS A 11 -19.91 0.98 -16.96
N LEU A 12 -19.59 -0.26 -16.73
CA LEU A 12 -19.38 -0.71 -15.41
C LEU A 12 -18.49 0.33 -14.79
N PRO A 13 -18.91 0.98 -13.73
CA PRO A 13 -18.04 1.91 -13.08
C PRO A 13 -16.76 1.17 -12.83
N ARG A 14 -15.66 1.78 -13.16
CA ARG A 14 -14.37 1.25 -12.77
C ARG A 14 -14.48 0.86 -11.32
N PRO A 15 -14.13 -0.38 -10.97
CA PRO A 15 -14.12 -0.74 -9.57
C PRO A 15 -13.38 0.37 -8.85
N GLN A 16 -14.03 0.96 -7.88
CA GLN A 16 -13.41 1.99 -7.09
C GLN A 16 -12.13 1.43 -6.54
N ARG A 17 -11.06 2.17 -6.72
CA ARG A 17 -9.81 1.79 -6.13
C ARG A 17 -9.98 1.72 -4.63
N ALA A 18 -9.39 0.72 -4.03
CA ALA A 18 -9.43 0.58 -2.61
C ALA A 18 -8.84 1.83 -1.95
N PRO A 19 -9.55 2.47 -1.04
CA PRO A 19 -9.01 3.65 -0.36
C PRO A 19 -7.87 3.27 0.55
N LEU A 20 -6.94 4.19 0.73
CA LEU A 20 -5.91 4.05 1.73
C LEU A 20 -6.53 4.10 3.12
N ALA A 21 -5.96 3.34 4.03
CA ALA A 21 -6.46 3.23 5.39
C ALA A 21 -5.29 3.15 6.37
N THR A 22 -5.61 3.04 7.66
CA THR A 22 -4.62 2.93 8.71
C THR A 22 -4.76 1.60 9.41
N SER A 23 -3.68 0.82 9.44
CA SER A 23 -3.64 -0.41 10.21
C SER A 23 -3.48 -0.10 11.70
N PRO A 24 -4.33 -0.65 12.58
CA PRO A 24 -4.14 -0.47 14.01
C PRO A 24 -2.79 -0.98 14.51
N THR A 25 -2.31 -2.09 13.97
CA THR A 25 -1.01 -2.64 14.33
C THR A 25 0.11 -1.67 13.99
N LEU A 26 0.10 -1.15 12.76
CA LEU A 26 1.13 -0.22 12.31
C LEU A 26 1.03 1.13 13.03
N ALA A 27 -0.18 1.59 13.30
CA ALA A 27 -0.37 2.84 14.05
C ALA A 27 0.20 2.73 15.46
N ALA A 28 -0.01 1.60 16.13
CA ALA A 28 0.53 1.38 17.47
C ALA A 28 2.06 1.34 17.46
N VAL A 29 2.65 0.66 16.48
CA VAL A 29 4.12 0.62 16.34
C VAL A 29 4.67 2.01 16.05
N HIS A 30 4.02 2.73 15.15
CA HIS A 30 4.42 4.10 14.79
C HIS A 30 4.44 5.00 16.04
N GLN A 31 3.39 4.93 16.84
CA GLN A 31 3.29 5.75 18.05
C GLN A 31 4.41 5.42 19.03
N ARG A 32 4.70 4.15 19.24
CA ARG A 32 5.78 3.72 20.12
C ARG A 32 7.14 4.19 19.63
N LEU A 33 7.34 4.18 18.30
CA LEU A 33 8.59 4.65 17.71
C LEU A 33 8.79 6.15 17.92
N LEU A 34 7.70 6.92 17.86
CA LEU A 34 7.78 8.35 18.15
C LEU A 34 8.06 8.62 19.63
N GLU A 35 7.48 7.83 20.53
CA GLU A 35 7.67 8.00 21.96
C GLU A 35 9.04 7.51 22.43
N ARG A 36 9.55 6.43 21.83
CA ARG A 36 10.80 5.78 22.25
C ARG A 36 11.64 5.41 21.03
N PRO A 37 12.24 6.39 20.37
CA PRO A 37 13.04 6.11 19.17
C PRO A 37 14.24 5.20 19.42
N GLN A 38 14.73 5.14 20.67
CA GLN A 38 15.84 4.26 21.00
C GLN A 38 15.47 2.78 20.93
N LEU A 39 14.17 2.44 20.89
CA LEU A 39 13.71 1.06 20.78
C LEU A 39 13.39 0.65 19.34
N ALA A 40 13.79 1.45 18.36
CA ALA A 40 13.40 1.21 16.96
C ALA A 40 13.75 -0.19 16.48
N SER A 41 14.98 -0.66 16.72
CA SER A 41 15.39 -2.00 16.28
C SER A 41 14.57 -3.10 16.94
N GLN A 42 14.28 -2.95 18.22
CA GLN A 42 13.50 -3.94 18.96
C GLN A 42 12.04 -3.96 18.50
N LEU A 43 11.44 -2.79 18.35
CA LEU A 43 10.06 -2.69 17.89
C LEU A 43 9.89 -3.22 16.48
N GLN A 44 10.86 -2.93 15.60
CA GLN A 44 10.84 -3.46 14.24
C GLN A 44 10.95 -4.99 14.24
N ALA A 45 11.84 -5.55 15.04
CA ALA A 45 12.00 -7.00 15.14
C ALA A 45 10.72 -7.65 15.65
N GLN A 46 10.08 -7.07 16.64
CA GLN A 46 8.82 -7.60 17.17
C GLN A 46 7.71 -7.56 16.11
N LEU A 47 7.64 -6.49 15.33
CA LEU A 47 6.66 -6.38 14.27
C LEU A 47 6.84 -7.51 13.25
N TRP A 48 8.07 -7.74 12.79
CA TRP A 48 8.33 -8.77 11.80
C TRP A 48 8.15 -10.19 12.35
N GLN A 49 8.29 -10.41 13.65
CA GLN A 49 7.94 -11.67 14.26
C GLN A 49 6.43 -11.89 14.29
N GLN A 50 5.67 -10.83 14.48
CA GLN A 50 4.22 -10.89 14.52
C GLN A 50 3.63 -11.09 13.12
N VAL A 51 4.28 -10.55 12.09
CA VAL A 51 3.82 -10.67 10.71
C VAL A 51 4.35 -11.98 10.13
N THR A 52 3.48 -12.99 10.11
CA THR A 52 3.87 -14.32 9.61
C THR A 52 3.82 -14.42 8.09
N SER A 53 3.11 -13.51 7.45
CA SER A 53 3.04 -13.44 6.00
C SER A 53 2.70 -12.02 5.57
N THR A 54 3.10 -11.65 4.35
CA THR A 54 2.71 -10.37 3.76
C THR A 54 1.80 -10.66 2.57
N PRO A 55 0.77 -9.85 2.35
CA PRO A 55 0.38 -8.70 3.17
C PRO A 55 -0.23 -9.11 4.52
N LEU A 56 -0.14 -8.21 5.48
CA LEU A 56 -0.80 -8.38 6.77
C LEU A 56 -2.29 -8.13 6.61
N LEU A 57 -3.11 -9.08 7.05
CA LEU A 57 -4.57 -8.99 6.96
C LEU A 57 -5.16 -8.75 8.34
N GLU A 58 -5.97 -7.71 8.45
CA GLU A 58 -6.66 -7.37 9.69
C GLU A 58 -8.13 -7.08 9.37
N ALA A 59 -9.04 -7.47 10.27
CA ALA A 59 -10.43 -7.06 10.12
C ALA A 59 -10.53 -5.55 10.36
N ASP A 60 -11.33 -4.87 9.54
CA ASP A 60 -11.53 -3.43 9.72
C ASP A 60 -12.44 -3.20 10.92
N PRO A 61 -11.95 -2.53 11.98
CA PRO A 61 -12.78 -2.31 13.18
C PRO A 61 -13.92 -1.32 12.94
N THR A 62 -13.89 -0.58 11.83
CA THR A 62 -14.89 0.45 11.55
C THR A 62 -15.93 0.02 10.53
N GLN A 63 -15.69 -1.04 9.76
CA GLN A 63 -16.61 -1.50 8.72
C GLN A 63 -16.66 -3.01 8.67
N GLU A 64 -17.82 -3.55 8.98
CA GLU A 64 -18.03 -4.99 8.92
C GLU A 64 -17.88 -5.49 7.49
N GLY A 65 -17.22 -6.64 7.32
CA GLY A 65 -17.00 -7.24 6.01
C GLY A 65 -15.83 -6.68 5.24
N LYS A 66 -15.15 -5.66 5.78
CA LYS A 66 -13.98 -5.08 5.17
C LYS A 66 -12.72 -5.53 5.92
N TYR A 67 -11.62 -5.49 5.21
CA TYR A 67 -10.32 -5.85 5.74
C TYR A 67 -9.31 -4.75 5.49
N LEU A 68 -8.38 -4.62 6.39
CA LEU A 68 -7.21 -3.78 6.21
C LEU A 68 -6.07 -4.66 5.73
N VAL A 69 -5.55 -4.34 4.57
CA VAL A 69 -4.49 -5.11 3.93
C VAL A 69 -3.25 -4.24 3.90
N THR A 70 -2.25 -4.62 4.67
CA THR A 70 -1.00 -3.86 4.77
C THR A 70 0.11 -4.59 4.05
N PHE A 71 0.67 -3.95 3.05
CA PHE A 71 1.86 -4.44 2.37
C PHE A 71 3.08 -3.93 3.11
N LEU A 72 4.03 -4.82 3.34
CA LEU A 72 5.23 -4.53 4.11
C LEU A 72 6.46 -4.88 3.30
N TRP A 73 7.43 -4.01 3.33
CA TRP A 73 8.73 -4.24 2.71
C TRP A 73 9.83 -3.73 3.62
N ARG A 74 10.96 -4.40 3.62
CA ARG A 74 12.08 -4.05 4.47
C ARG A 74 13.34 -3.87 3.63
N GLY A 75 14.01 -2.76 3.81
CA GLY A 75 15.25 -2.49 3.11
C GLY A 75 15.60 -1.02 3.12
N ALA A 76 16.85 -0.72 2.79
CA ALA A 76 17.31 0.64 2.65
C ALA A 76 16.89 1.20 1.30
N ALA A 77 16.21 2.33 1.30
CA ALA A 77 15.78 2.99 0.07
C ALA A 77 15.49 4.46 0.34
N HIS A 78 15.52 5.27 -0.70
CA HIS A 78 15.05 6.65 -0.65
C HIS A 78 13.52 6.67 -0.65
N SER A 79 12.93 5.84 -1.49
CA SER A 79 11.49 5.70 -1.61
C SER A 79 11.17 4.29 -2.09
N VAL A 80 9.95 3.84 -1.83
CA VAL A 80 9.46 2.55 -2.30
C VAL A 80 8.08 2.75 -2.89
N LEU A 81 7.93 2.40 -4.14
CA LEU A 81 6.64 2.41 -4.81
C LEU A 81 6.05 1.00 -4.71
N LEU A 82 4.82 0.90 -4.24
CA LEU A 82 4.08 -0.35 -4.25
C LEU A 82 3.19 -0.37 -5.48
N PHE A 83 3.46 -1.29 -6.39
CA PHE A 83 2.60 -1.49 -7.54
C PHE A 83 1.69 -2.69 -7.26
N VAL A 84 0.40 -2.44 -7.21
CA VAL A 84 -0.61 -3.49 -7.02
C VAL A 84 -1.50 -3.46 -8.25
N ASN A 85 -1.58 -4.60 -8.95
CA ASN A 85 -2.41 -4.69 -10.14
C ASN A 85 -3.84 -4.29 -9.80
N ARG A 86 -4.43 -3.39 -10.59
CA ARG A 86 -5.78 -2.85 -10.44
C ARG A 86 -5.96 -1.83 -9.33
N LEU A 87 -4.98 -1.63 -8.45
CA LEU A 87 -5.09 -0.63 -7.39
C LEU A 87 -4.24 0.60 -7.64
N THR A 88 -3.08 0.41 -8.24
CA THR A 88 -2.16 1.51 -8.48
C THR A 88 -2.66 2.38 -9.62
N ASP A 89 -2.74 3.69 -9.36
CA ASP A 89 -3.09 4.66 -10.38
C ASP A 89 -1.81 5.18 -11.03
N GLU A 90 -1.58 4.76 -12.25
CA GLU A 90 -0.39 5.21 -13.00
C GLU A 90 -0.39 6.72 -13.24
N LYS A 91 -1.55 7.37 -13.18
CA LYS A 91 -1.65 8.81 -13.30
C LYS A 91 -1.46 9.54 -11.98
N ASN A 92 -1.45 8.82 -10.87
CA ASN A 92 -1.25 9.39 -9.55
C ASN A 92 -0.44 8.44 -8.68
N LEU A 93 0.80 8.25 -9.06
CA LEU A 93 1.70 7.32 -8.36
C LEU A 93 1.99 7.76 -6.93
N ALA A 94 1.77 9.03 -6.61
CA ALA A 94 2.03 9.55 -5.27
C ALA A 94 1.28 8.78 -4.19
N ASP A 95 0.07 8.32 -4.49
CA ASP A 95 -0.74 7.57 -3.54
C ASP A 95 -0.23 6.15 -3.31
N SER A 96 0.68 5.68 -4.14
CA SER A 96 1.23 4.33 -4.06
C SER A 96 2.63 4.28 -3.47
N TYR A 97 3.18 5.41 -3.04
CA TYR A 97 4.43 5.40 -2.32
C TYR A 97 4.22 4.87 -0.90
N MET A 98 5.04 3.91 -0.54
CA MET A 98 5.02 3.36 0.80
C MET A 98 5.54 4.38 1.82
N ARG A 99 5.09 4.23 3.04
CA ARG A 99 5.51 5.05 4.16
C ARG A 99 6.54 4.28 4.97
N ARG A 100 7.55 4.97 5.46
CA ARG A 100 8.57 4.36 6.29
C ARG A 100 8.23 4.56 7.76
N LEU A 101 8.34 3.49 8.55
CA LEU A 101 8.23 3.61 9.99
C LEU A 101 9.43 4.41 10.54
N PRO A 102 9.21 5.37 11.45
CA PRO A 102 10.28 6.24 11.94
C PRO A 102 11.46 5.46 12.51
N GLY A 103 12.67 5.79 12.08
CA GLY A 103 13.89 5.18 12.59
C GLY A 103 14.12 3.74 12.17
N THR A 104 13.37 3.23 11.23
CA THR A 104 13.50 1.84 10.76
C THR A 104 13.69 1.78 9.26
N ASP A 105 13.98 0.58 8.74
CA ASP A 105 13.98 0.29 7.31
C ASP A 105 12.74 -0.50 6.88
N THR A 106 11.67 -0.41 7.67
CA THR A 106 10.38 -1.04 7.36
C THR A 106 9.47 -0.03 6.67
N TRP A 107 8.93 -0.44 5.54
CA TRP A 107 8.03 0.36 4.73
C TRP A 107 6.67 -0.31 4.66
N TYR A 108 5.59 0.48 4.62
CA TYR A 108 4.24 -0.07 4.64
C TYR A 108 3.27 0.80 3.86
N LEU A 109 2.19 0.18 3.41
CA LEU A 109 1.05 0.87 2.83
C LEU A 109 -0.18 0.00 3.07
N THR A 110 -1.26 0.61 3.55
CA THR A 110 -2.47 -0.10 3.95
C THR A 110 -3.65 0.33 3.10
N TYR A 111 -4.40 -0.65 2.61
CA TYR A 111 -5.65 -0.43 1.87
C TYR A 111 -6.81 -1.05 2.62
N ARG A 112 -8.00 -0.47 2.45
CA ARG A 112 -9.25 -1.08 2.91
C ARG A 112 -9.86 -1.83 1.74
N MET A 113 -10.10 -3.12 1.90
CA MET A 113 -10.53 -4.00 0.82
C MET A 113 -11.61 -4.97 1.27
N ASP A 114 -12.33 -5.53 0.29
CA ASP A 114 -13.24 -6.63 0.52
C ASP A 114 -12.48 -7.92 0.78
N GLY A 115 -13.14 -8.89 1.43
CA GLY A 115 -12.47 -10.13 1.82
C GLY A 115 -12.08 -11.05 0.68
N ASP A 116 -12.66 -10.84 -0.50
CA ASP A 116 -12.36 -11.65 -1.68
C ASP A 116 -11.28 -11.02 -2.57
N TRP A 117 -10.54 -10.06 -2.04
CA TRP A 117 -9.49 -9.38 -2.78
C TRP A 117 -8.43 -10.34 -3.31
N ARG A 118 -8.05 -10.13 -4.56
CA ARG A 118 -6.94 -10.83 -5.19
C ARG A 118 -6.25 -9.91 -6.17
N ALA A 119 -4.95 -9.82 -6.07
CA ALA A 119 -4.14 -9.08 -7.02
C ALA A 119 -2.68 -9.48 -6.88
N SER A 120 -1.94 -9.33 -7.95
CA SER A 120 -0.49 -9.43 -7.89
C SER A 120 0.10 -8.07 -7.55
N TYR A 121 1.25 -8.07 -6.91
CA TYR A 121 1.90 -6.85 -6.50
C TYR A 121 3.41 -7.01 -6.53
N CYS A 122 4.11 -5.88 -6.58
CA CYS A 122 5.55 -5.86 -6.44
C CYS A 122 6.00 -4.56 -5.80
N PHE A 123 7.21 -4.57 -5.28
CA PHE A 123 7.83 -3.41 -4.65
C PHE A 123 8.92 -2.86 -5.57
N LEU A 124 8.95 -1.55 -5.73
CA LEU A 124 9.92 -0.86 -6.57
C LEU A 124 10.72 0.12 -5.71
N PRO A 125 11.77 -0.34 -5.03
CA PRO A 125 12.60 0.54 -4.22
C PRO A 125 13.52 1.37 -5.10
N ALA A 126 13.72 2.64 -4.73
CA ALA A 126 14.66 3.52 -5.37
C ALA A 126 15.71 3.95 -4.35
N PRO A 127 16.99 3.68 -4.58
CA PRO A 127 18.04 4.05 -3.63
C PRO A 127 18.26 5.56 -3.55
N THR A 128 17.93 6.29 -4.63
CA THR A 128 17.98 7.75 -4.64
C THR A 128 16.79 8.31 -5.39
N ALA A 129 16.47 9.58 -5.18
CA ALA A 129 15.39 10.23 -5.91
C ALA A 129 15.62 10.20 -7.43
N ALA A 130 16.87 10.31 -7.86
CA ALA A 130 17.21 10.33 -9.28
C ALA A 130 17.00 8.97 -9.95
N GLN A 131 16.95 7.89 -9.19
CA GLN A 131 16.83 6.53 -9.71
C GLN A 131 15.41 5.99 -9.61
N ALA A 132 14.43 6.86 -9.36
CA ALA A 132 13.03 6.48 -9.36
C ALA A 132 12.44 6.74 -10.75
N PRO A 133 12.46 5.78 -11.68
CA PRO A 133 12.06 6.05 -13.07
C PRO A 133 10.60 6.48 -13.19
N TRP A 134 9.76 6.04 -12.28
CA TRP A 134 8.36 6.43 -12.27
C TRP A 134 8.14 7.92 -11.96
N LEU A 135 9.12 8.59 -11.33
CA LEU A 135 9.05 10.02 -11.07
C LEU A 135 9.32 10.86 -12.33
N GLN A 136 9.84 10.25 -13.37
CA GLN A 136 10.18 10.92 -14.61
C GLN A 136 9.10 10.74 -15.68
N GLY A 137 7.92 10.25 -15.28
CA GLY A 137 6.83 10.03 -16.21
C GLY A 137 7.00 8.82 -17.11
N SER A 138 8.01 8.03 -16.89
CA SER A 138 8.22 6.81 -17.65
C SER A 138 7.22 5.75 -17.24
N GLN A 139 6.87 4.88 -18.16
CA GLN A 139 6.01 3.77 -17.85
C GLN A 139 6.72 2.80 -16.91
N VAL A 140 6.04 2.42 -15.85
CA VAL A 140 6.54 1.38 -14.97
C VAL A 140 6.29 0.04 -15.63
N ARG A 141 7.36 -0.68 -15.92
CA ARG A 141 7.27 -2.04 -16.45
C ARG A 141 7.70 -3.02 -15.37
N LEU A 142 6.88 -3.96 -15.16
CA LEU A 142 7.11 -5.02 -14.19
C LEU A 142 7.66 -6.26 -14.89
#